data_16b8cd556d532e1e43d1b738d5d18aac
#
_entry.id   16b8cd556d532e1e43d1b738d5d18aac
#
_cell.length_a   1.000
_cell.length_b   1.000
_cell.length_c   1.000
_cell.angle_alpha   90.00
_cell.angle_beta   90.00
_cell.angle_gamma   90.00
#
_symmetry.space_group_name_H-M   'P 1'
#
loop_
_entity.id
_entity.type
_entity.pdbx_description
1 polymer ?
#
loop_
_entity_poly.entity_id
_entity_poly.type
_entity_poly.pdbx_seq_one_letter_code
_entity_poly.pdbx_strand_id
1 'polypeptide(L)'
;MRSPGFLALTFALSAGLVGLAPACVGGKQQISAEDKDRLKAQILEAVPADAKKVDINFENKVHVVGYKVSPELAPAGTKVTVTTYWRCDDPVEEGWQLFTHVQHEGYEKPENLDGNGPLRELKANHQVLGPDRWERGKIYADEQTFTMPTDLRGPDTMFYVGIWKGDARLRIISGPNDGDNRAIIAKVKTGVAPKVKPEGKTGAADSIPRLSPVKLGANEKIVIDGKSDDAAWGAAASTGPFVDVGSGRNAASYPVTGSAKIAWDDANMYVLIEVKDADVLGFFTDKGAQPKDWTVTGQPMTWNHDTAEIMIDPDGDGDNVNYYELQINPANKVFKSQFDGYNLPKTEPQGPFGHEDWDPKMRSAVTVRGTIDKPGDKDEGYTVEAAIPWTAFAKGAKTLPPKPGDTWRMNFYAMENNGGTAWSPILGQGNFHRSARFGKVTWATKESLAADAAGAADGGAALANGGDGGAKAADAGASDAGRTADAGTVLRRSTATPPPLLGAPTPSAAPH
;
A
#
# COMPACT_ATOMS: atom_id res chain seq x y z
N MET A 1 53.20 75.16 25.73
CA MET A 1 54.07 74.85 26.87
C MET A 1 53.88 73.44 27.32
N ARG A 2 54.93 72.66 27.37
CA ARG A 2 55.07 71.27 27.83
C ARG A 2 54.41 70.17 26.96
N SER A 3 55.20 69.53 26.18
CA SER A 3 55.00 68.23 25.52
C SER A 3 54.85 67.10 26.54
N PRO A 4 54.09 66.05 26.19
CA PRO A 4 54.29 64.74 26.84
C PRO A 4 55.07 63.79 25.94
N GLY A 5 55.93 62.98 26.60
CA GLY A 5 56.83 62.02 25.97
C GLY A 5 56.15 60.80 25.40
N PHE A 6 56.72 60.30 24.35
CA PHE A 6 56.44 59.03 23.72
C PHE A 6 57.00 57.86 24.56
N LEU A 7 56.12 56.95 24.93
CA LEU A 7 56.43 55.64 25.46
C LEU A 7 56.36 54.58 24.35
N ALA A 8 57.46 54.07 23.90
CA ALA A 8 57.48 52.99 22.89
C ALA A 8 57.18 51.64 23.57
N LEU A 9 56.11 51.03 23.18
CA LEU A 9 55.78 49.66 23.60
C LEU A 9 56.15 48.72 22.48
N THR A 10 57.20 47.92 22.73
CA THR A 10 57.66 46.82 21.86
C THR A 10 56.68 45.67 21.98
N PHE A 11 55.95 45.38 20.90
CA PHE A 11 55.12 44.13 20.74
C PHE A 11 56.07 43.03 20.23
N ALA A 12 56.24 42.01 21.03
CA ALA A 12 56.80 40.73 20.58
C ALA A 12 55.81 39.94 19.80
N LEU A 13 56.06 39.68 18.52
CA LEU A 13 55.27 38.83 17.63
C LEU A 13 55.55 37.36 17.97
N SER A 14 54.72 36.72 18.76
CA SER A 14 54.73 35.26 18.89
C SER A 14 53.92 34.68 17.70
N ALA A 15 54.64 34.05 16.74
CA ALA A 15 54.01 33.27 15.66
C ALA A 15 53.40 32.00 16.24
N GLY A 16 52.09 32.04 16.52
CA GLY A 16 51.32 30.85 16.83
C GLY A 16 51.07 30.08 15.54
N LEU A 17 51.60 28.87 15.41
CA LEU A 17 51.25 27.90 14.41
C LEU A 17 49.76 27.52 14.64
N VAL A 18 48.86 28.09 13.86
CA VAL A 18 47.49 27.59 13.75
C VAL A 18 47.56 26.29 12.95
N GLY A 19 47.53 25.16 13.65
CA GLY A 19 47.32 23.87 13.03
C GLY A 19 45.95 23.88 12.36
N LEU A 20 45.93 23.91 11.04
CA LEU A 20 44.74 23.58 10.24
C LEU A 20 44.41 22.12 10.54
N ALA A 21 43.45 21.87 11.42
CA ALA A 21 42.79 20.60 11.48
C ALA A 21 42.15 20.37 10.10
N PRO A 22 42.37 19.23 9.44
CA PRO A 22 41.67 18.92 8.20
C PRO A 22 40.18 18.88 8.54
N ALA A 23 39.38 19.76 7.91
CA ALA A 23 37.97 19.63 7.87
C ALA A 23 37.67 18.23 7.29
N CYS A 24 37.03 17.38 8.09
CA CYS A 24 36.50 16.13 7.62
C CYS A 24 35.46 16.46 6.52
N VAL A 25 35.92 16.48 5.27
CA VAL A 25 35.05 16.28 4.14
C VAL A 25 34.54 14.86 4.33
N GLY A 26 33.21 14.69 4.54
CA GLY A 26 32.56 13.42 4.73
C GLY A 26 32.79 12.52 3.51
N GLY A 27 33.90 11.79 3.53
CA GLY A 27 34.18 10.75 2.57
C GLY A 27 33.36 9.53 2.95
N LYS A 28 32.73 8.88 1.98
CA LYS A 28 32.04 7.58 2.16
C LYS A 28 32.91 6.71 3.06
N GLN A 29 32.33 6.19 4.13
CA GLN A 29 33.05 5.32 5.06
C GLN A 29 33.49 4.07 4.28
N GLN A 30 34.78 3.96 4.01
CA GLN A 30 35.29 2.85 3.20
C GLN A 30 35.26 1.56 4.03
N ILE A 31 34.95 0.46 3.34
CA ILE A 31 35.03 -0.89 3.91
C ILE A 31 36.46 -1.13 4.34
N SER A 32 36.70 -1.71 5.54
CA SER A 32 38.03 -2.09 5.99
C SER A 32 38.68 -3.08 5.02
N ALA A 33 40.01 -3.06 4.92
CA ALA A 33 40.74 -4.02 4.06
C ALA A 33 40.44 -5.49 4.47
N GLU A 34 40.29 -5.74 5.77
CA GLU A 34 39.94 -7.03 6.33
C GLU A 34 38.53 -7.47 5.90
N ASP A 35 37.55 -6.59 5.99
CA ASP A 35 36.19 -6.92 5.53
C ASP A 35 36.12 -7.10 4.02
N LYS A 36 36.86 -6.31 3.26
CA LYS A 36 36.93 -6.44 1.81
C LYS A 36 37.50 -7.80 1.38
N ASP A 37 38.52 -8.28 2.07
CA ASP A 37 39.11 -9.61 1.81
C ASP A 37 38.17 -10.72 2.25
N ARG A 38 37.55 -10.59 3.43
CA ARG A 38 36.56 -11.53 3.96
C ARG A 38 35.32 -11.67 3.05
N LEU A 39 34.87 -10.59 2.47
CA LEU A 39 33.64 -10.53 1.66
C LEU A 39 33.91 -10.65 0.15
N LYS A 40 35.14 -10.91 -0.24
CA LYS A 40 35.56 -11.01 -1.64
C LYS A 40 34.74 -12.04 -2.45
N ALA A 41 34.36 -13.15 -1.83
CA ALA A 41 33.55 -14.18 -2.48
C ALA A 41 32.11 -13.76 -2.80
N GLN A 42 31.61 -12.70 -2.13
CA GLN A 42 30.28 -12.14 -2.36
C GLN A 42 30.26 -11.07 -3.45
N ILE A 43 31.44 -10.63 -3.95
CA ILE A 43 31.54 -9.63 -5.02
C ILE A 43 31.85 -10.38 -6.32
N LEU A 44 30.91 -10.36 -7.25
CA LEU A 44 30.94 -11.15 -8.48
C LEU A 44 31.04 -10.26 -9.73
N GLU A 45 31.64 -10.81 -10.78
CA GLU A 45 31.68 -10.19 -12.11
C GLU A 45 30.46 -10.58 -12.97
N ALA A 46 29.84 -11.74 -12.67
CA ALA A 46 28.67 -12.24 -13.39
C ALA A 46 27.74 -13.05 -12.46
N VAL A 47 26.45 -13.07 -12.77
CA VAL A 47 25.48 -13.93 -12.10
C VAL A 47 25.80 -15.40 -12.39
N PRO A 48 25.85 -16.29 -11.39
CA PRO A 48 26.06 -17.71 -11.60
C PRO A 48 25.05 -18.32 -12.59
N ALA A 49 25.51 -19.22 -13.46
CA ALA A 49 24.69 -19.80 -14.52
C ALA A 49 23.48 -20.60 -14.00
N ASP A 50 23.57 -21.14 -12.79
CA ASP A 50 22.53 -21.91 -12.11
C ASP A 50 21.56 -21.02 -11.29
N ALA A 51 21.73 -19.71 -11.30
CA ALA A 51 20.77 -18.79 -10.69
C ALA A 51 19.53 -18.62 -11.56
N LYS A 52 18.36 -18.56 -10.91
CA LYS A 52 17.12 -18.16 -11.57
C LYS A 52 17.21 -16.68 -11.93
N LYS A 53 16.98 -16.35 -13.19
CA LYS A 53 17.01 -14.97 -13.68
C LYS A 53 15.76 -14.22 -13.24
N VAL A 54 15.93 -13.00 -12.82
CA VAL A 54 14.89 -12.01 -12.55
C VAL A 54 15.48 -10.64 -12.87
N ASP A 55 14.66 -9.67 -13.18
CA ASP A 55 15.08 -8.28 -13.29
C ASP A 55 14.10 -7.42 -12.50
N ILE A 56 14.58 -6.88 -11.37
CA ILE A 56 13.80 -5.99 -10.51
C ILE A 56 14.61 -4.71 -10.34
N ASN A 57 14.06 -3.62 -10.85
CA ASN A 57 14.76 -2.35 -10.96
C ASN A 57 14.39 -1.41 -9.81
N PHE A 58 15.37 -1.00 -9.04
CA PHE A 58 15.27 0.01 -7.99
C PHE A 58 15.83 1.34 -8.52
N GLU A 59 14.98 2.19 -9.08
CA GLU A 59 15.29 3.57 -9.55
C GLU A 59 16.47 3.68 -10.52
N ASN A 60 16.72 2.67 -11.36
CA ASN A 60 17.90 2.58 -12.22
C ASN A 60 19.25 2.67 -11.48
N LYS A 61 19.24 2.51 -10.17
CA LYS A 61 20.44 2.53 -9.33
C LYS A 61 20.93 1.12 -9.01
N VAL A 62 19.99 0.27 -8.61
CA VAL A 62 20.28 -1.12 -8.19
C VAL A 62 19.26 -2.05 -8.82
N HIS A 63 19.72 -3.20 -9.29
CA HIS A 63 18.85 -4.25 -9.81
C HIS A 63 19.05 -5.57 -9.05
N VAL A 64 17.96 -6.30 -8.77
CA VAL A 64 18.06 -7.73 -8.52
C VAL A 64 18.07 -8.42 -9.87
N VAL A 65 19.17 -9.10 -10.20
CA VAL A 65 19.39 -9.72 -11.52
C VAL A 65 19.27 -11.24 -11.51
N GLY A 66 19.10 -11.84 -10.34
CA GLY A 66 18.89 -13.26 -10.17
C GLY A 66 18.81 -13.69 -8.73
N TYR A 67 18.44 -14.94 -8.49
CA TYR A 67 18.41 -15.54 -7.16
C TYR A 67 18.59 -17.07 -7.20
N LYS A 68 18.94 -17.63 -6.03
CA LYS A 68 18.90 -19.06 -5.75
C LYS A 68 18.08 -19.31 -4.50
N VAL A 69 17.41 -20.43 -4.41
CA VAL A 69 16.72 -20.89 -3.20
C VAL A 69 16.90 -22.38 -3.03
N SER A 70 17.23 -22.83 -1.82
CA SER A 70 17.47 -24.23 -1.52
C SER A 70 17.07 -24.57 -0.08
N PRO A 71 16.21 -25.58 0.12
CA PRO A 71 15.40 -26.25 -0.89
C PRO A 71 14.18 -25.39 -1.33
N GLU A 72 13.60 -25.68 -2.49
CA GLU A 72 12.36 -25.06 -2.97
C GLU A 72 11.10 -25.61 -2.28
N LEU A 73 11.19 -26.82 -1.75
CA LEU A 73 10.20 -27.45 -0.89
C LEU A 73 10.81 -27.66 0.49
N ALA A 74 10.27 -26.96 1.47
CA ALA A 74 10.80 -26.90 2.82
C ALA A 74 9.70 -27.15 3.87
N PRO A 75 9.50 -28.40 4.31
CA PRO A 75 8.62 -28.71 5.44
C PRO A 75 9.05 -28.03 6.74
N ALA A 76 8.20 -28.14 7.76
CA ALA A 76 8.45 -27.61 9.10
C ALA A 76 9.85 -27.97 9.62
N GLY A 77 10.52 -26.98 10.22
CA GLY A 77 11.88 -27.12 10.76
C GLY A 77 13.01 -27.20 9.72
N THR A 78 12.70 -27.12 8.43
CA THR A 78 13.73 -27.15 7.37
C THR A 78 14.47 -25.81 7.32
N LYS A 79 15.80 -25.88 7.26
CA LYS A 79 16.63 -24.70 7.00
C LYS A 79 16.61 -24.38 5.50
N VAL A 80 16.29 -23.13 5.17
CA VAL A 80 16.24 -22.62 3.80
C VAL A 80 17.34 -21.59 3.61
N THR A 81 18.04 -21.68 2.48
CA THR A 81 19.03 -20.66 2.06
C THR A 81 18.50 -19.96 0.80
N VAL A 82 18.50 -18.64 0.83
CA VAL A 82 18.18 -17.80 -0.33
C VAL A 82 19.39 -16.90 -0.61
N THR A 83 19.85 -16.90 -1.86
CA THR A 83 20.89 -15.96 -2.33
C THR A 83 20.28 -15.03 -3.36
N THR A 84 20.28 -13.73 -3.07
CA THR A 84 19.84 -12.67 -3.98
C THR A 84 21.06 -12.04 -4.64
N TYR A 85 21.04 -11.88 -5.97
CA TYR A 85 22.14 -11.27 -6.73
C TYR A 85 21.75 -9.84 -7.10
N TRP A 86 22.45 -8.88 -6.49
CA TRP A 86 22.24 -7.46 -6.65
C TRP A 86 23.29 -6.87 -7.58
N ARG A 87 22.89 -6.18 -8.65
CA ARG A 87 23.77 -5.40 -9.51
C ARG A 87 23.68 -3.93 -9.16
N CYS A 88 24.80 -3.27 -8.95
CA CYS A 88 24.88 -1.84 -8.76
C CYS A 88 25.11 -1.15 -10.11
N ASP A 89 24.10 -0.47 -10.64
CA ASP A 89 24.23 0.31 -11.88
C ASP A 89 24.62 1.76 -11.59
N ASP A 90 24.13 2.31 -10.46
CA ASP A 90 24.58 3.59 -9.92
C ASP A 90 24.56 3.53 -8.37
N PRO A 91 25.64 3.93 -7.70
CA PRO A 91 25.71 3.87 -6.24
C PRO A 91 24.61 4.72 -5.59
N VAL A 92 23.98 4.16 -4.55
CA VAL A 92 23.05 4.93 -3.72
C VAL A 92 23.81 5.78 -2.70
N GLU A 93 23.11 6.75 -2.12
CA GLU A 93 23.67 7.61 -1.08
C GLU A 93 23.99 6.84 0.21
N GLU A 94 24.78 7.46 1.07
CA GLU A 94 25.11 6.90 2.37
C GLU A 94 23.85 6.68 3.24
N GLY A 95 23.84 5.56 3.95
CA GLY A 95 22.80 5.19 4.91
C GLY A 95 21.66 4.33 4.34
N TRP A 96 21.64 4.07 3.05
CA TRP A 96 20.74 3.07 2.48
C TRP A 96 21.18 1.65 2.83
N GLN A 97 20.25 0.82 3.29
CA GLN A 97 20.50 -0.55 3.78
C GLN A 97 19.56 -1.55 3.12
N LEU A 98 19.99 -2.80 3.04
CA LEU A 98 19.15 -3.91 2.64
C LEU A 98 18.20 -4.30 3.77
N PHE A 99 16.99 -4.68 3.42
CA PHE A 99 16.08 -5.37 4.34
C PHE A 99 15.55 -6.67 3.73
N THR A 100 15.08 -7.58 4.58
CA THR A 100 14.44 -8.83 4.16
C THR A 100 13.33 -9.22 5.09
N HIS A 101 12.19 -9.53 4.51
CA HIS A 101 11.03 -10.05 5.20
C HIS A 101 10.66 -11.44 4.67
N VAL A 102 10.55 -12.42 5.55
CA VAL A 102 10.05 -13.76 5.25
C VAL A 102 8.62 -13.86 5.75
N GLN A 103 7.66 -13.95 4.83
CA GLN A 103 6.25 -14.04 5.16
C GLN A 103 5.76 -15.48 5.02
N HIS A 104 5.52 -16.13 6.12
CA HIS A 104 4.88 -17.43 6.16
C HIS A 104 3.36 -17.30 6.04
N GLU A 105 2.74 -18.06 5.15
CA GLU A 105 1.29 -17.99 4.98
C GLU A 105 0.54 -18.35 6.27
N GLY A 106 -0.43 -17.50 6.65
CA GLY A 106 -1.20 -17.64 7.87
C GLY A 106 -0.56 -17.04 9.13
N TYR A 107 0.59 -16.36 9.00
CA TYR A 107 1.21 -15.58 10.07
C TYR A 107 0.92 -14.08 9.86
N GLU A 108 0.65 -13.39 10.96
CA GLU A 108 0.33 -11.95 10.92
C GLU A 108 1.54 -11.07 10.60
N LYS A 109 2.70 -11.46 11.10
CA LYS A 109 3.94 -10.67 10.94
C LYS A 109 4.99 -11.46 10.18
N PRO A 110 5.75 -10.80 9.28
CA PRO A 110 6.92 -11.41 8.67
C PRO A 110 8.03 -11.62 9.69
N GLU A 111 8.86 -12.62 9.45
CA GLU A 111 10.17 -12.74 10.09
C GLU A 111 11.12 -11.71 9.44
N ASN A 112 11.84 -10.96 10.27
CA ASN A 112 12.81 -9.96 9.83
C ASN A 112 14.21 -10.59 9.78
N LEU A 113 14.88 -10.49 8.62
CA LEU A 113 16.24 -10.97 8.40
C LEU A 113 17.22 -9.84 8.03
N ASP A 114 16.97 -8.60 8.41
CA ASP A 114 17.75 -7.43 7.99
C ASP A 114 19.23 -7.50 8.38
N GLY A 115 19.54 -8.14 9.51
CA GLY A 115 20.91 -8.38 9.98
C GLY A 115 21.46 -9.77 9.62
N ASN A 116 20.74 -10.59 8.85
CA ASN A 116 21.14 -11.94 8.52
C ASN A 116 21.96 -11.97 7.23
N GLY A 117 23.11 -12.61 7.27
CA GLY A 117 23.99 -12.79 6.11
C GLY A 117 25.27 -11.90 6.15
N PRO A 118 26.31 -12.30 5.38
CA PRO A 118 27.63 -11.70 5.47
C PRO A 118 27.70 -10.23 5.02
N LEU A 119 26.85 -9.79 4.11
CA LEU A 119 26.81 -8.40 3.64
C LEU A 119 26.17 -7.47 4.68
N ARG A 120 25.32 -8.00 5.53
CA ARG A 120 24.39 -7.28 6.40
C ARG A 120 24.84 -7.15 7.85
N GLU A 121 26.02 -7.71 8.19
CA GLU A 121 26.60 -7.51 9.51
C GLU A 121 26.69 -6.00 9.82
N LEU A 122 26.22 -5.59 10.99
CA LEU A 122 26.21 -4.18 11.37
C LEU A 122 27.51 -3.76 12.02
N LYS A 123 28.17 -2.74 11.46
CA LYS A 123 29.32 -2.05 12.04
C LYS A 123 29.00 -0.55 12.11
N ALA A 124 29.02 0.02 13.31
CA ALA A 124 28.67 1.42 13.56
C ALA A 124 27.31 1.82 12.95
N ASN A 125 26.30 0.97 13.13
CA ASN A 125 24.92 1.13 12.60
C ASN A 125 24.79 1.07 11.06
N HIS A 126 25.81 0.65 10.33
CA HIS A 126 25.79 0.44 8.89
C HIS A 126 26.03 -1.04 8.54
N GLN A 127 25.41 -1.53 7.51
CA GLN A 127 25.73 -2.84 6.96
C GLN A 127 27.14 -2.84 6.39
N VAL A 128 27.94 -3.87 6.71
CA VAL A 128 29.37 -3.91 6.36
C VAL A 128 29.62 -3.78 4.85
N LEU A 129 28.73 -4.35 4.03
CA LEU A 129 28.73 -4.22 2.58
C LEU A 129 27.31 -3.95 2.05
N GLY A 130 26.67 -2.92 2.61
CA GLY A 130 25.36 -2.45 2.17
C GLY A 130 25.40 -1.71 0.82
N PRO A 131 24.22 -1.40 0.24
CA PRO A 131 24.13 -0.82 -1.10
C PRO A 131 24.78 0.55 -1.24
N ASP A 132 24.95 1.30 -0.16
CA ASP A 132 25.66 2.58 -0.11
C ASP A 132 27.19 2.47 -0.28
N ARG A 133 27.71 1.23 -0.22
CA ARG A 133 29.15 0.92 -0.36
C ARG A 133 29.47 0.15 -1.65
N TRP A 134 28.45 -0.10 -2.48
CA TRP A 134 28.62 -0.88 -3.70
C TRP A 134 29.32 -0.09 -4.81
N GLU A 135 30.07 -0.83 -5.62
CA GLU A 135 30.80 -0.29 -6.79
C GLU A 135 29.96 -0.51 -8.07
N ARG A 136 29.93 0.50 -8.92
CA ARG A 136 29.22 0.43 -10.20
C ARG A 136 29.66 -0.77 -11.04
N GLY A 137 28.71 -1.48 -11.62
CA GLY A 137 28.91 -2.63 -12.49
C GLY A 137 29.19 -3.94 -11.77
N LYS A 138 29.36 -3.93 -10.44
CA LYS A 138 29.58 -5.15 -9.66
C LYS A 138 28.26 -5.81 -9.26
N ILE A 139 28.34 -7.12 -9.03
CA ILE A 139 27.24 -7.94 -8.54
C ILE A 139 27.55 -8.42 -7.14
N TYR A 140 26.60 -8.31 -6.25
CA TYR A 140 26.72 -8.68 -4.83
C TYR A 140 25.80 -9.85 -4.52
N ALA A 141 26.39 -10.95 -4.04
CA ALA A 141 25.68 -12.16 -3.63
C ALA A 141 25.29 -12.05 -2.16
N ASP A 142 24.03 -11.77 -1.92
CA ASP A 142 23.44 -11.61 -0.60
C ASP A 142 22.79 -12.92 -0.16
N GLU A 143 23.54 -13.72 0.59
CA GLU A 143 23.09 -15.03 1.07
C GLU A 143 22.49 -14.91 2.46
N GLN A 144 21.26 -15.41 2.62
CA GLN A 144 20.52 -15.42 3.87
C GLN A 144 19.94 -16.80 4.17
N THR A 145 19.83 -17.13 5.44
CA THR A 145 19.25 -18.39 5.88
C THR A 145 18.18 -18.15 6.95
N PHE A 146 17.13 -18.95 6.87
CA PHE A 146 16.08 -18.98 7.90
C PHE A 146 15.60 -20.42 8.11
N THR A 147 14.86 -20.66 9.17
CA THR A 147 14.30 -21.98 9.47
C THR A 147 12.78 -21.92 9.39
N MET A 148 12.19 -22.83 8.64
CA MET A 148 10.74 -22.93 8.54
C MET A 148 10.11 -23.16 9.91
N PRO A 149 9.03 -22.44 10.26
CA PRO A 149 8.32 -22.68 11.52
C PRO A 149 7.86 -24.12 11.69
N THR A 150 7.76 -24.56 12.94
CA THR A 150 7.29 -25.92 13.26
C THR A 150 5.78 -26.07 13.13
N ASP A 151 5.03 -24.97 13.21
CA ASP A 151 3.57 -24.88 13.15
C ASP A 151 3.07 -24.28 11.82
N LEU A 152 3.66 -24.65 10.71
CA LEU A 152 3.29 -24.15 9.37
C LEU A 152 1.76 -24.15 9.16
N ARG A 153 1.25 -23.00 8.69
CA ARG A 153 -0.20 -22.73 8.60
C ARG A 153 -0.74 -22.68 7.18
N GLY A 154 0.13 -22.63 6.18
CA GLY A 154 -0.22 -22.56 4.78
C GLY A 154 0.83 -23.13 3.85
N PRO A 155 0.52 -23.30 2.56
CA PRO A 155 1.36 -23.94 1.56
C PRO A 155 2.58 -23.14 1.14
N ASP A 156 2.60 -21.83 1.36
CA ASP A 156 3.61 -20.94 0.79
C ASP A 156 4.35 -20.12 1.86
N THR A 157 5.63 -19.91 1.63
CA THR A 157 6.46 -18.92 2.33
C THR A 157 7.09 -18.02 1.28
N MET A 158 6.87 -16.71 1.44
CA MET A 158 7.34 -15.68 0.52
C MET A 158 8.60 -15.00 1.08
N PHE A 159 9.60 -14.80 0.22
CA PHE A 159 10.84 -14.11 0.56
C PHE A 159 10.90 -12.77 -0.19
N TYR A 160 10.85 -11.70 0.58
CA TYR A 160 10.87 -10.33 0.09
C TYR A 160 12.16 -9.63 0.48
N VAL A 161 12.69 -8.81 -0.42
CA VAL A 161 13.85 -7.95 -0.15
C VAL A 161 13.57 -6.52 -0.61
N GLY A 162 14.35 -5.59 -0.10
CA GLY A 162 14.33 -4.22 -0.56
C GLY A 162 15.49 -3.41 0.01
N ILE A 163 15.45 -2.11 -0.26
CA ILE A 163 16.46 -1.15 0.17
C ILE A 163 15.73 -0.03 0.91
N TRP A 164 16.20 0.33 2.11
CA TRP A 164 15.54 1.29 2.97
C TRP A 164 16.52 2.26 3.64
N LYS A 165 16.00 3.43 4.06
CA LYS A 165 16.72 4.43 4.81
C LYS A 165 15.73 5.21 5.69
N GLY A 166 15.82 5.06 7.00
CA GLY A 166 14.82 5.65 7.91
C GLY A 166 13.43 5.10 7.64
N ASP A 167 12.47 5.97 7.33
CA ASP A 167 11.09 5.57 7.02
C ASP A 167 10.86 5.33 5.51
N ALA A 168 11.87 5.55 4.67
CA ALA A 168 11.76 5.46 3.22
C ALA A 168 12.27 4.13 2.67
N ARG A 169 11.69 3.68 1.55
CA ARG A 169 12.17 2.56 0.74
C ARG A 169 12.56 3.05 -0.64
N LEU A 170 13.62 2.50 -1.20
CA LEU A 170 14.00 2.75 -2.58
C LEU A 170 12.94 2.12 -3.50
N ARG A 171 12.42 2.91 -4.42
CA ARG A 171 11.26 2.53 -5.23
C ARG A 171 11.61 1.47 -6.27
N ILE A 172 10.74 0.49 -6.41
CA ILE A 172 10.80 -0.49 -7.49
C ILE A 172 10.03 0.08 -8.68
N ILE A 173 10.72 0.37 -9.78
CA ILE A 173 10.14 0.92 -11.00
C ILE A 173 9.76 -0.16 -12.03
N SER A 174 10.31 -1.36 -11.92
CA SER A 174 9.89 -2.51 -12.71
C SER A 174 10.29 -3.83 -12.03
N GLY A 175 9.59 -4.89 -12.38
CA GLY A 175 9.82 -6.25 -11.88
C GLY A 175 8.85 -6.71 -10.80
N PRO A 176 8.89 -8.01 -10.42
CA PRO A 176 7.99 -8.57 -9.43
C PRO A 176 8.13 -7.91 -8.06
N ASN A 177 7.07 -7.29 -7.58
CA ASN A 177 7.01 -6.66 -6.27
C ASN A 177 5.60 -6.77 -5.68
N ASP A 178 5.44 -6.42 -4.42
CA ASP A 178 4.17 -6.49 -3.71
C ASP A 178 3.38 -5.16 -3.69
N GLY A 179 3.88 -4.14 -4.37
CA GLY A 179 3.32 -2.80 -4.37
C GLY A 179 3.76 -1.93 -3.17
N ASP A 180 4.58 -2.47 -2.28
CA ASP A 180 5.11 -1.80 -1.08
C ASP A 180 6.66 -1.67 -1.14
N ASN A 181 7.21 -1.59 -2.36
CA ASN A 181 8.64 -1.55 -2.63
C ASN A 181 9.41 -2.71 -1.98
N ARG A 182 8.75 -3.89 -1.89
CA ARG A 182 9.38 -5.15 -1.53
C ARG A 182 9.42 -6.06 -2.76
N ALA A 183 10.62 -6.35 -3.22
CA ALA A 183 10.85 -7.26 -4.35
C ALA A 183 10.47 -8.69 -3.97
N ILE A 184 9.66 -9.36 -4.78
CA ILE A 184 9.31 -10.78 -4.60
C ILE A 184 10.42 -11.62 -5.21
N ILE A 185 11.25 -12.24 -4.36
CA ILE A 185 12.42 -13.02 -4.80
C ILE A 185 12.07 -14.48 -4.95
N ALA A 186 11.55 -15.10 -3.90
CA ALA A 186 11.30 -16.53 -3.90
C ALA A 186 9.98 -16.87 -3.22
N LYS A 187 9.35 -17.91 -3.73
CA LYS A 187 8.23 -18.60 -3.12
C LYS A 187 8.69 -20.02 -2.77
N VAL A 188 8.78 -20.32 -1.49
CA VAL A 188 9.16 -21.64 -0.97
C VAL A 188 7.90 -22.41 -0.62
N LYS A 189 7.77 -23.63 -1.16
CA LYS A 189 6.65 -24.51 -0.83
C LYS A 189 6.87 -25.18 0.51
N THR A 190 5.84 -25.24 1.36
CA THR A 190 5.93 -25.81 2.71
C THR A 190 5.63 -27.31 2.75
N GLY A 191 4.99 -27.86 1.72
CA GLY A 191 4.43 -29.22 1.74
C GLY A 191 3.11 -29.31 2.54
N VAL A 192 2.68 -28.25 3.20
CA VAL A 192 1.35 -28.19 3.81
C VAL A 192 0.32 -28.11 2.69
N ALA A 193 -0.69 -28.96 2.72
CA ALA A 193 -1.79 -28.87 1.77
C ALA A 193 -2.47 -27.49 1.92
N PRO A 194 -2.84 -26.85 0.81
CA PRO A 194 -3.69 -25.67 0.89
C PRO A 194 -4.91 -26.00 1.76
N LYS A 195 -5.19 -25.20 2.78
CA LYS A 195 -6.48 -25.33 3.47
C LYS A 195 -7.54 -25.21 2.39
N VAL A 196 -8.26 -26.28 2.11
CA VAL A 196 -9.41 -26.25 1.22
C VAL A 196 -10.32 -25.17 1.79
N LYS A 197 -10.35 -24.01 1.14
CA LYS A 197 -11.35 -22.99 1.45
C LYS A 197 -12.70 -23.71 1.28
N PRO A 198 -13.61 -23.69 2.25
CA PRO A 198 -14.95 -24.20 1.99
C PRO A 198 -15.40 -23.55 0.67
N GLU A 199 -15.91 -24.36 -0.26
CA GLU A 199 -16.38 -23.90 -1.57
C GLU A 199 -17.54 -22.94 -1.40
N GLY A 200 -17.21 -21.69 -1.12
CA GLY A 200 -18.08 -20.54 -1.10
C GLY A 200 -17.46 -19.52 -2.02
N LYS A 201 -17.83 -19.57 -3.30
CA LYS A 201 -17.54 -18.57 -4.34
C LYS A 201 -16.09 -18.03 -4.29
N THR A 202 -15.13 -18.83 -4.69
CA THR A 202 -13.79 -18.42 -5.11
C THR A 202 -13.92 -17.55 -6.33
N GLY A 203 -13.74 -16.26 -6.22
CA GLY A 203 -13.74 -15.37 -7.37
C GLY A 203 -13.80 -13.88 -7.07
N ALA A 204 -14.37 -13.47 -5.95
CA ALA A 204 -14.57 -12.05 -5.68
C ALA A 204 -13.39 -11.36 -4.95
N ALA A 205 -12.70 -12.04 -4.03
CA ALA A 205 -11.65 -11.42 -3.22
C ALA A 205 -10.34 -11.12 -3.98
N ASP A 206 -10.01 -11.94 -4.98
CA ASP A 206 -8.78 -11.76 -5.78
C ASP A 206 -9.01 -10.89 -7.03
N SER A 207 -10.25 -10.69 -7.44
CA SER A 207 -10.58 -9.82 -8.58
C SER A 207 -10.58 -8.35 -8.15
N ILE A 208 -10.00 -7.50 -8.99
CA ILE A 208 -10.07 -6.06 -8.83
C ILE A 208 -11.48 -5.60 -9.21
N PRO A 209 -12.25 -4.97 -8.30
CA PRO A 209 -13.60 -4.52 -8.59
C PRO A 209 -13.60 -3.42 -9.66
N ARG A 210 -14.76 -3.27 -10.33
CA ARG A 210 -14.94 -2.30 -11.41
C ARG A 210 -16.18 -1.47 -11.15
N LEU A 211 -16.12 -0.23 -11.58
CA LEU A 211 -17.22 0.73 -11.48
C LEU A 211 -17.24 1.60 -12.73
N SER A 212 -18.44 1.94 -13.21
CA SER A 212 -18.62 2.82 -14.38
C SER A 212 -19.53 3.99 -14.01
N PRO A 213 -18.96 5.07 -13.42
CA PRO A 213 -19.75 6.26 -13.10
C PRO A 213 -20.26 6.93 -14.36
N VAL A 214 -21.55 7.24 -14.36
CA VAL A 214 -22.22 7.90 -15.48
C VAL A 214 -22.21 9.41 -15.27
N LYS A 215 -21.91 10.16 -16.34
CA LYS A 215 -21.97 11.61 -16.34
C LYS A 215 -23.38 12.10 -16.01
N LEU A 216 -23.46 13.09 -15.11
CA LEU A 216 -24.71 13.75 -14.75
C LEU A 216 -25.30 14.47 -15.96
N GLY A 217 -26.61 14.37 -16.09
CA GLY A 217 -27.37 15.16 -17.06
C GLY A 217 -27.44 16.65 -16.66
N ALA A 218 -27.76 17.51 -17.62
CA ALA A 218 -27.78 18.98 -17.42
C ALA A 218 -28.67 19.45 -16.25
N ASN A 219 -29.70 18.69 -15.91
CA ASN A 219 -30.64 19.00 -14.83
C ASN A 219 -30.38 18.23 -13.54
N GLU A 220 -29.41 17.31 -13.54
CA GLU A 220 -29.01 16.54 -12.36
C GLU A 220 -27.95 17.35 -11.57
N LYS A 221 -28.20 17.57 -10.30
CA LYS A 221 -27.32 18.36 -9.43
C LYS A 221 -27.04 17.62 -8.14
N ILE A 222 -25.85 17.82 -7.61
CA ILE A 222 -25.44 17.37 -6.28
C ILE A 222 -25.06 18.62 -5.48
N VAL A 223 -25.67 18.75 -4.31
CA VAL A 223 -25.41 19.82 -3.33
C VAL A 223 -24.54 19.24 -2.24
N ILE A 224 -23.35 19.81 -2.04
CA ILE A 224 -22.41 19.30 -1.03
C ILE A 224 -22.84 19.82 0.34
N ASP A 225 -23.70 19.05 1.02
CA ASP A 225 -24.23 19.37 2.36
C ASP A 225 -24.08 18.22 3.37
N GLY A 226 -23.46 17.11 2.94
CA GLY A 226 -23.18 15.94 3.78
C GLY A 226 -24.35 14.95 3.84
N LYS A 227 -25.34 15.07 2.95
CA LYS A 227 -26.49 14.17 2.91
C LYS A 227 -26.55 13.39 1.61
N SER A 228 -27.16 12.22 1.66
CA SER A 228 -27.32 11.33 0.50
C SER A 228 -28.69 11.45 -0.18
N ASP A 229 -29.41 12.55 0.06
CA ASP A 229 -30.82 12.73 -0.36
C ASP A 229 -31.00 13.36 -1.74
N ASP A 230 -29.93 13.85 -2.37
CA ASP A 230 -29.99 14.31 -3.75
C ASP A 230 -30.41 13.20 -4.72
N ALA A 231 -31.38 13.48 -5.59
CA ALA A 231 -31.89 12.49 -6.55
C ALA A 231 -30.79 11.90 -7.46
N ALA A 232 -29.75 12.68 -7.74
CA ALA A 232 -28.61 12.26 -8.55
C ALA A 232 -27.85 11.07 -7.92
N TRP A 233 -27.81 10.96 -6.59
CA TRP A 233 -27.19 9.81 -5.91
C TRP A 233 -27.98 8.50 -6.10
N GLY A 234 -29.24 8.57 -6.45
CA GLY A 234 -30.07 7.39 -6.73
C GLY A 234 -29.58 6.60 -7.96
N ALA A 235 -29.06 7.29 -8.97
CA ALA A 235 -28.54 6.71 -10.22
C ALA A 235 -27.00 6.60 -10.27
N ALA A 236 -26.31 7.11 -9.26
CA ALA A 236 -24.86 7.11 -9.21
C ALA A 236 -24.29 5.69 -9.08
N ALA A 237 -23.13 5.45 -9.70
CA ALA A 237 -22.45 4.17 -9.61
C ALA A 237 -22.00 3.88 -8.17
N SER A 238 -22.39 2.70 -7.66
CA SER A 238 -22.16 2.30 -6.26
C SER A 238 -21.16 1.15 -6.14
N THR A 239 -20.24 1.28 -5.16
CA THR A 239 -19.29 0.21 -4.81
C THR A 239 -19.97 -1.01 -4.19
N GLY A 240 -21.18 -0.87 -3.67
CA GLY A 240 -21.73 -1.80 -2.68
C GLY A 240 -20.99 -1.73 -1.34
N PRO A 241 -21.29 -2.63 -0.40
CA PRO A 241 -20.64 -2.68 0.90
C PRO A 241 -19.13 -2.93 0.79
N PHE A 242 -18.35 -2.23 1.60
CA PHE A 242 -16.92 -2.46 1.73
C PHE A 242 -16.65 -3.82 2.40
N VAL A 243 -15.48 -4.35 2.13
CA VAL A 243 -14.97 -5.62 2.67
C VAL A 243 -13.78 -5.37 3.59
N ASP A 244 -13.41 -6.35 4.40
CA ASP A 244 -12.20 -6.27 5.21
C ASP A 244 -10.98 -5.98 4.33
N VAL A 245 -10.23 -4.94 4.68
CA VAL A 245 -9.13 -4.41 3.86
C VAL A 245 -8.02 -5.42 3.62
N GLY A 246 -7.72 -6.25 4.63
CA GLY A 246 -6.62 -7.21 4.57
C GLY A 246 -6.99 -8.54 3.91
N SER A 247 -8.22 -9.02 4.08
CA SER A 247 -8.63 -10.35 3.64
C SER A 247 -9.61 -10.35 2.47
N GLY A 248 -10.28 -9.24 2.18
CA GLY A 248 -11.35 -9.15 1.19
C GLY A 248 -12.62 -9.92 1.56
N ARG A 249 -12.78 -10.31 2.83
CA ARG A 249 -13.96 -11.01 3.31
C ARG A 249 -15.05 -10.02 3.72
N ASN A 250 -16.27 -10.53 3.84
CA ASN A 250 -17.36 -9.73 4.40
C ASN A 250 -16.99 -9.25 5.82
N ALA A 251 -17.06 -7.94 6.02
CA ALA A 251 -16.67 -7.24 7.24
C ALA A 251 -17.85 -6.94 8.18
N ALA A 252 -18.95 -7.69 8.10
CA ALA A 252 -20.17 -7.43 8.88
C ALA A 252 -19.96 -7.39 10.40
N SER A 253 -18.89 -7.99 10.92
CA SER A 253 -18.49 -7.97 12.33
C SER A 253 -17.39 -6.94 12.65
N TYR A 254 -16.91 -6.19 11.65
CA TYR A 254 -15.92 -5.15 11.87
C TYR A 254 -16.59 -3.93 12.52
N PRO A 255 -15.91 -3.18 13.40
CA PRO A 255 -16.50 -1.99 14.06
C PRO A 255 -17.01 -0.97 13.07
N VAL A 256 -16.25 -0.72 12.00
CA VAL A 256 -16.61 0.24 10.95
C VAL A 256 -16.85 -0.47 9.61
N THR A 257 -17.84 -0.02 8.86
CA THR A 257 -18.08 -0.45 7.48
C THR A 257 -18.64 0.69 6.66
N GLY A 258 -18.51 0.61 5.32
CA GLY A 258 -18.96 1.68 4.47
C GLY A 258 -19.39 1.23 3.07
N SER A 259 -19.81 2.19 2.29
CA SER A 259 -20.03 2.11 0.86
C SER A 259 -19.78 3.47 0.22
N ALA A 260 -19.45 3.50 -1.07
CA ALA A 260 -19.26 4.75 -1.80
C ALA A 260 -20.11 4.79 -3.07
N LYS A 261 -20.44 6.00 -3.50
CA LYS A 261 -21.02 6.30 -4.81
C LYS A 261 -20.20 7.35 -5.52
N ILE A 262 -20.13 7.25 -6.85
CA ILE A 262 -19.42 8.19 -7.70
C ILE A 262 -20.37 8.70 -8.79
N ALA A 263 -20.37 10.00 -8.98
CA ALA A 263 -20.97 10.71 -10.11
C ALA A 263 -19.98 11.74 -10.65
N TRP A 264 -20.22 12.31 -11.82
CA TRP A 264 -19.36 13.31 -12.39
C TRP A 264 -20.06 14.22 -13.39
N ASP A 265 -19.51 15.42 -13.60
CA ASP A 265 -19.89 16.36 -14.64
C ASP A 265 -18.64 16.94 -15.35
N ASP A 266 -18.78 17.97 -16.15
CA ASP A 266 -17.65 18.61 -16.84
C ASP A 266 -16.68 19.34 -15.91
N ALA A 267 -17.09 19.65 -14.68
CA ALA A 267 -16.31 20.43 -13.73
C ALA A 267 -15.70 19.58 -12.61
N ASN A 268 -16.45 18.57 -12.13
CA ASN A 268 -16.09 17.86 -10.90
C ASN A 268 -16.34 16.35 -10.99
N MET A 269 -15.56 15.62 -10.23
CA MET A 269 -15.92 14.31 -9.69
C MET A 269 -16.68 14.52 -8.37
N TYR A 270 -17.77 13.81 -8.16
CA TYR A 270 -18.54 13.78 -6.92
C TYR A 270 -18.42 12.43 -6.27
N VAL A 271 -18.14 12.42 -4.97
CA VAL A 271 -18.01 11.21 -4.16
C VAL A 271 -18.92 11.33 -2.95
N LEU A 272 -19.71 10.29 -2.71
CA LEU A 272 -20.49 10.10 -1.49
C LEU A 272 -19.95 8.85 -0.79
N ILE A 273 -19.60 8.97 0.49
CA ILE A 273 -19.22 7.81 1.32
C ILE A 273 -20.15 7.76 2.52
N GLU A 274 -20.84 6.64 2.69
CA GLU A 274 -21.66 6.35 3.85
C GLU A 274 -20.91 5.38 4.75
N VAL A 275 -20.60 5.80 5.96
CA VAL A 275 -19.91 5.01 6.99
C VAL A 275 -20.91 4.64 8.08
N LYS A 276 -20.92 3.37 8.47
CA LYS A 276 -21.61 2.86 9.66
C LYS A 276 -20.58 2.63 10.74
N ASP A 277 -20.81 3.26 11.88
CA ASP A 277 -19.92 3.27 13.00
C ASP A 277 -20.73 3.48 14.27
N ALA A 278 -20.49 2.68 15.30
CA ALA A 278 -21.23 2.72 16.55
C ALA A 278 -20.59 3.64 17.61
N ASP A 279 -19.37 4.16 17.37
CA ASP A 279 -18.63 5.04 18.26
C ASP A 279 -17.80 6.02 17.46
N VAL A 280 -18.44 7.12 17.00
CA VAL A 280 -17.85 8.08 16.04
C VAL A 280 -16.81 8.98 16.73
N LEU A 281 -15.56 8.82 16.31
CA LEU A 281 -14.40 9.50 16.88
C LEU A 281 -13.76 10.46 15.89
N GLY A 282 -13.75 11.71 16.19
CA GLY A 282 -13.19 12.77 15.35
C GLY A 282 -11.91 13.41 15.86
N PHE A 283 -11.58 13.31 17.12
CA PHE A 283 -10.45 13.85 17.91
C PHE A 283 -9.70 15.09 17.38
N PHE A 284 -10.02 15.56 16.20
CA PHE A 284 -9.46 16.74 15.53
C PHE A 284 -10.44 17.92 15.52
N THR A 285 -11.16 18.09 16.61
CA THR A 285 -11.89 19.34 16.85
C THR A 285 -10.90 20.47 17.10
N ASP A 286 -11.34 21.72 16.94
CA ASP A 286 -10.52 22.91 17.26
C ASP A 286 -9.97 22.92 18.70
N LYS A 287 -10.42 22.01 19.54
CA LYS A 287 -10.02 21.80 20.95
C LYS A 287 -9.07 20.62 21.12
N GLY A 288 -8.93 19.76 20.13
CA GLY A 288 -8.06 18.59 20.18
C GLY A 288 -6.60 18.99 20.08
N ALA A 289 -5.78 18.56 21.04
CA ALA A 289 -4.33 18.67 20.91
C ALA A 289 -3.88 17.83 19.71
N GLN A 290 -3.59 18.49 18.61
CA GLN A 290 -2.87 17.83 17.52
C GLN A 290 -1.46 17.53 18.02
N PRO A 291 -0.92 16.33 17.82
CA PRO A 291 0.48 16.07 18.03
C PRO A 291 1.30 17.07 17.22
N LYS A 292 2.32 17.66 17.82
CA LYS A 292 3.05 18.79 17.24
C LYS A 292 3.94 18.44 16.05
N ASP A 293 4.17 17.14 15.75
CA ASP A 293 5.34 16.72 14.99
C ASP A 293 5.05 15.76 13.82
N TRP A 294 3.86 15.71 13.27
CA TRP A 294 3.50 14.61 12.40
C TRP A 294 3.36 14.92 10.91
N THR A 295 3.26 16.16 10.55
CA THR A 295 3.34 16.55 9.13
C THR A 295 4.24 17.76 8.96
N VAL A 296 4.79 17.91 7.76
CA VAL A 296 5.58 19.08 7.38
C VAL A 296 4.70 20.34 7.36
N THR A 297 3.42 20.19 7.03
CA THR A 297 2.45 21.27 6.88
C THR A 297 1.49 21.42 8.05
N GLY A 298 1.54 20.50 9.02
CA GLY A 298 0.62 20.50 10.17
C GLY A 298 -0.79 19.98 9.85
N GLN A 299 -0.96 19.24 8.77
CA GLN A 299 -2.24 18.60 8.46
C GLN A 299 -2.57 17.48 9.46
N PRO A 300 -3.86 17.21 9.74
CA PRO A 300 -4.26 16.16 10.68
C PRO A 300 -4.00 14.76 10.14
N MET A 301 -3.44 13.86 10.98
CA MET A 301 -3.29 12.42 10.72
C MET A 301 -4.61 11.70 10.99
N THR A 302 -5.56 11.88 10.09
CA THR A 302 -6.92 11.40 10.27
C THR A 302 -7.03 9.86 10.30
N TRP A 303 -6.05 9.15 9.74
CA TRP A 303 -6.01 7.68 9.74
C TRP A 303 -5.85 7.01 11.11
N ASN A 304 -5.43 7.75 12.13
CA ASN A 304 -5.35 7.22 13.50
C ASN A 304 -6.71 7.13 14.22
N HIS A 305 -7.77 7.64 13.58
CA HIS A 305 -9.13 7.68 14.09
C HIS A 305 -10.10 7.36 12.95
N ASP A 306 -11.36 7.71 13.11
CA ASP A 306 -12.34 7.49 12.06
C ASP A 306 -12.11 8.43 10.89
N THR A 307 -12.05 7.86 9.72
CA THR A 307 -11.96 8.65 8.49
C THR A 307 -12.53 7.90 7.30
N ALA A 308 -13.12 8.65 6.38
CA ALA A 308 -13.40 8.19 5.02
C ALA A 308 -12.21 8.58 4.14
N GLU A 309 -11.60 7.60 3.47
CA GLU A 309 -10.42 7.83 2.64
C GLU A 309 -10.71 7.56 1.17
N ILE A 310 -10.14 8.39 0.31
CA ILE A 310 -10.25 8.30 -1.15
C ILE A 310 -8.83 8.28 -1.73
N MET A 311 -8.47 7.17 -2.35
CA MET A 311 -7.23 7.01 -3.10
C MET A 311 -7.50 7.07 -4.59
N ILE A 312 -6.69 7.81 -5.35
CA ILE A 312 -6.91 8.09 -6.77
C ILE A 312 -5.59 8.00 -7.54
N ASP A 313 -5.54 7.11 -8.51
CA ASP A 313 -4.47 6.94 -9.49
C ASP A 313 -5.07 7.24 -10.89
N PRO A 314 -4.86 8.47 -11.42
CA PRO A 314 -5.62 8.95 -12.56
C PRO A 314 -5.09 8.50 -13.92
N ASP A 315 -3.88 7.94 -14.04
CA ASP A 315 -3.43 7.28 -15.27
C ASP A 315 -3.80 5.80 -15.34
N GLY A 316 -4.19 5.24 -14.18
CA GLY A 316 -4.82 3.93 -14.04
C GLY A 316 -3.89 2.74 -14.23
N ASP A 317 -2.56 2.94 -14.23
CA ASP A 317 -1.59 1.88 -14.46
C ASP A 317 -1.25 1.07 -13.20
N GLY A 318 -1.43 1.64 -12.00
CA GLY A 318 -1.29 0.95 -10.73
C GLY A 318 0.16 0.78 -10.26
N ASP A 319 1.04 1.68 -10.65
CA ASP A 319 2.48 1.62 -10.37
C ASP A 319 2.92 2.35 -9.09
N ASN A 320 1.98 2.91 -8.31
CA ASN A 320 2.21 3.75 -7.15
C ASN A 320 2.95 5.06 -7.45
N VAL A 321 2.76 5.63 -8.63
CA VAL A 321 3.35 6.89 -9.05
C VAL A 321 2.26 7.89 -9.45
N ASN A 322 2.44 9.16 -9.14
CA ASN A 322 1.51 10.25 -9.48
C ASN A 322 0.06 10.01 -9.05
N TYR A 323 -0.14 9.52 -7.84
CA TYR A 323 -1.45 9.26 -7.27
C TYR A 323 -1.76 10.24 -6.13
N TYR A 324 -2.99 10.19 -5.62
CA TYR A 324 -3.54 11.16 -4.67
C TYR A 324 -4.25 10.46 -3.53
N GLU A 325 -4.21 11.10 -2.37
CA GLU A 325 -4.88 10.69 -1.14
C GLU A 325 -5.68 11.84 -0.55
N LEU A 326 -6.91 11.55 -0.18
CA LEU A 326 -7.82 12.43 0.54
C LEU A 326 -8.41 11.65 1.70
N GLN A 327 -8.33 12.19 2.90
CA GLN A 327 -8.97 11.64 4.07
C GLN A 327 -9.87 12.71 4.71
N ILE A 328 -11.11 12.36 4.99
CA ILE A 328 -12.12 13.27 5.55
C ILE A 328 -12.70 12.62 6.80
N ASN A 329 -12.47 13.24 7.96
CA ASN A 329 -12.95 12.71 9.23
C ASN A 329 -14.38 13.18 9.57
N PRO A 330 -15.04 12.62 10.61
CA PRO A 330 -16.39 13.04 11.01
C PRO A 330 -16.55 14.52 11.32
N ALA A 331 -15.48 15.22 11.74
CA ALA A 331 -15.48 16.67 11.99
C ALA A 331 -15.19 17.50 10.72
N ASN A 332 -15.22 16.88 9.53
CA ASN A 332 -14.86 17.48 8.24
C ASN A 332 -13.46 18.11 8.22
N LYS A 333 -12.52 17.53 8.96
CA LYS A 333 -11.09 17.85 8.81
C LYS A 333 -10.51 16.97 7.72
N VAL A 334 -9.65 17.55 6.90
CA VAL A 334 -9.15 16.91 5.69
C VAL A 334 -7.63 16.78 5.76
N PHE A 335 -7.13 15.56 5.60
CA PHE A 335 -5.78 15.31 5.12
C PHE A 335 -5.82 15.14 3.61
N LYS A 336 -4.83 15.69 2.93
CA LYS A 336 -4.74 15.68 1.47
C LYS A 336 -3.29 15.63 1.03
N SER A 337 -2.98 14.79 0.07
CA SER A 337 -1.64 14.73 -0.50
C SER A 337 -1.61 14.23 -1.94
N GLN A 338 -0.64 14.70 -2.71
CA GLN A 338 -0.25 14.16 -4.00
C GLN A 338 1.09 13.46 -3.86
N PHE A 339 1.22 12.26 -4.39
CA PHE A 339 2.41 11.44 -4.31
C PHE A 339 3.09 11.31 -5.67
N ASP A 340 4.37 11.64 -5.76
CA ASP A 340 5.22 11.29 -6.90
C ASP A 340 5.56 9.80 -6.88
N GLY A 341 5.59 9.22 -5.70
CA GLY A 341 5.79 7.81 -5.41
C GLY A 341 5.66 7.57 -3.92
N TYR A 342 5.32 6.33 -3.54
CA TYR A 342 5.16 5.98 -2.15
C TYR A 342 6.50 5.81 -1.44
N ASN A 343 6.56 6.29 -0.19
CA ASN A 343 7.65 6.06 0.75
C ASN A 343 9.01 6.57 0.26
N LEU A 344 9.03 7.73 -0.42
CA LEU A 344 10.25 8.40 -0.82
C LEU A 344 11.01 8.97 0.40
N PRO A 345 12.33 9.16 0.31
CA PRO A 345 13.10 9.83 1.37
C PRO A 345 12.58 11.22 1.68
N LYS A 346 12.63 11.63 2.95
CA LYS A 346 12.21 12.99 3.38
C LYS A 346 13.04 14.13 2.75
N THR A 347 14.20 13.83 2.18
CA THR A 347 15.08 14.78 1.49
C THR A 347 14.67 15.09 0.07
N GLU A 348 13.78 14.25 -0.51
CA GLU A 348 13.19 14.51 -1.83
C GLU A 348 12.19 15.69 -1.76
N PRO A 349 11.74 16.23 -2.91
CA PRO A 349 10.73 17.30 -2.94
C PRO A 349 9.46 16.95 -2.17
N GLN A 350 9.18 15.67 -2.01
CA GLN A 350 8.14 15.14 -1.12
C GLN A 350 8.76 14.21 -0.07
N GLY A 351 8.10 14.09 1.06
CA GLY A 351 8.42 13.09 2.08
C GLY A 351 7.51 11.87 1.96
N PRO A 352 7.49 10.99 3.01
CA PRO A 352 6.62 9.82 3.07
C PRO A 352 5.12 10.18 2.98
N PHE A 353 4.73 11.40 3.31
CA PHE A 353 3.37 11.91 3.21
C PHE A 353 3.09 12.66 1.90
N GLY A 354 3.98 12.61 0.93
CA GLY A 354 3.83 13.26 -0.37
C GLY A 354 3.85 14.79 -0.32
N HIS A 355 3.24 15.42 -1.32
CA HIS A 355 3.07 16.87 -1.43
C HIS A 355 1.81 17.33 -0.65
N GLU A 356 1.95 17.52 0.64
CA GLU A 356 0.86 17.97 1.52
C GLU A 356 0.41 19.41 1.23
N ASP A 357 1.19 20.19 0.51
CA ASP A 357 0.85 21.51 0.01
C ASP A 357 -0.07 21.49 -1.24
N TRP A 358 -0.29 20.29 -1.82
CA TRP A 358 -1.26 20.14 -2.89
C TRP A 358 -2.66 20.57 -2.44
N ASP A 359 -3.30 21.46 -3.20
CA ASP A 359 -4.64 21.94 -2.91
C ASP A 359 -5.63 21.54 -4.01
N PRO A 360 -6.46 20.53 -3.77
CA PRO A 360 -7.44 20.04 -4.76
C PRO A 360 -8.57 21.03 -5.03
N LYS A 361 -8.71 22.13 -4.26
CA LYS A 361 -9.89 23.01 -4.29
C LYS A 361 -11.21 22.26 -4.07
N MET A 362 -11.12 21.14 -3.36
CA MET A 362 -12.26 20.30 -3.04
C MET A 362 -13.23 21.01 -2.10
N ARG A 363 -14.51 20.77 -2.29
CA ARG A 363 -15.55 21.07 -1.30
C ARG A 363 -16.00 19.78 -0.67
N SER A 364 -16.13 19.73 0.64
CA SER A 364 -16.66 18.59 1.37
C SER A 364 -17.64 19.01 2.44
N ALA A 365 -18.55 18.12 2.77
CA ALA A 365 -19.47 18.24 3.89
C ALA A 365 -19.66 16.88 4.56
N VAL A 366 -19.87 16.88 5.86
CA VAL A 366 -20.09 15.67 6.65
C VAL A 366 -21.33 15.86 7.51
N THR A 367 -22.18 14.84 7.54
CA THR A 367 -23.28 14.73 8.49
C THR A 367 -23.09 13.50 9.36
N VAL A 368 -23.02 13.70 10.67
CA VAL A 368 -22.92 12.62 11.66
C VAL A 368 -24.31 12.24 12.14
N ARG A 369 -24.56 10.93 12.19
CA ARG A 369 -25.76 10.35 12.79
C ARG A 369 -25.37 9.80 14.16
N GLY A 370 -25.30 10.70 15.15
CA GLY A 370 -24.79 10.47 16.49
C GLY A 370 -24.09 11.70 17.04
N THR A 371 -23.09 11.48 17.90
CA THR A 371 -22.25 12.54 18.49
C THR A 371 -20.79 12.22 18.36
N ILE A 372 -19.99 13.19 17.94
CA ILE A 372 -18.54 13.03 17.78
C ILE A 372 -17.86 13.06 19.15
N ASP A 373 -16.87 12.16 19.38
CA ASP A 373 -16.00 12.15 20.57
C ASP A 373 -16.76 12.02 21.89
N LYS A 374 -17.83 11.24 21.91
CA LYS A 374 -18.62 10.98 23.12
C LYS A 374 -18.71 9.47 23.42
N PRO A 375 -17.66 8.91 24.03
CA PRO A 375 -17.63 7.48 24.32
C PRO A 375 -18.83 7.02 25.15
N GLY A 376 -19.40 5.87 24.76
CA GLY A 376 -20.44 5.18 25.51
C GLY A 376 -21.87 5.59 25.15
N ASP A 377 -22.09 6.48 24.22
CA ASP A 377 -23.37 6.60 23.52
C ASP A 377 -23.42 5.67 22.28
N LYS A 378 -24.48 5.74 21.51
CA LYS A 378 -24.71 4.85 20.40
C LYS A 378 -24.88 5.64 19.14
N ASP A 379 -23.84 5.60 18.29
CA ASP A 379 -23.86 6.23 16.98
C ASP A 379 -24.37 5.29 15.89
N GLU A 380 -24.74 5.85 14.76
CA GLU A 380 -25.07 5.14 13.53
C GLU A 380 -24.02 5.31 12.45
N GLY A 381 -23.10 6.28 12.62
CA GLY A 381 -22.03 6.60 11.70
C GLY A 381 -22.16 7.99 11.07
N TYR A 382 -21.60 8.16 9.90
CA TYR A 382 -21.56 9.47 9.23
C TYR A 382 -21.60 9.34 7.71
N THR A 383 -21.94 10.43 7.04
CA THR A 383 -21.96 10.56 5.58
C THR A 383 -21.02 11.67 5.17
N VAL A 384 -20.15 11.37 4.19
CA VAL A 384 -19.22 12.33 3.59
C VAL A 384 -19.66 12.59 2.15
N GLU A 385 -19.81 13.85 1.79
CA GLU A 385 -19.91 14.27 0.39
C GLU A 385 -18.70 15.12 0.01
N ALA A 386 -18.18 14.90 -1.20
CA ALA A 386 -17.08 15.66 -1.76
C ALA A 386 -17.31 15.98 -3.24
N ALA A 387 -17.02 17.22 -3.63
CA ALA A 387 -16.88 17.65 -5.02
C ALA A 387 -15.44 18.04 -5.28
N ILE A 388 -14.77 17.31 -6.16
CA ILE A 388 -13.35 17.45 -6.46
C ILE A 388 -13.21 17.94 -7.91
N PRO A 389 -12.75 19.18 -8.14
CA PRO A 389 -12.54 19.69 -9.50
C PRO A 389 -11.55 18.85 -10.28
N TRP A 390 -11.81 18.62 -11.56
CA TRP A 390 -10.89 17.86 -12.41
C TRP A 390 -9.47 18.41 -12.44
N THR A 391 -9.33 19.75 -12.30
CA THR A 391 -8.02 20.42 -12.27
C THR A 391 -7.12 19.94 -11.12
N ALA A 392 -7.67 19.30 -10.08
CA ALA A 392 -6.93 18.72 -8.99
C ALA A 392 -5.95 17.62 -9.45
N PHE A 393 -6.27 16.93 -10.54
CA PHE A 393 -5.56 15.74 -11.01
C PHE A 393 -4.64 16.01 -12.20
N ALA A 394 -4.14 17.24 -12.35
CA ALA A 394 -3.30 17.64 -13.49
C ALA A 394 -2.02 16.80 -13.61
N LYS A 395 -1.52 16.24 -12.50
CA LYS A 395 -0.40 15.32 -12.51
C LYS A 395 -0.92 13.87 -12.62
N GLY A 396 -0.47 13.13 -13.62
CA GLY A 396 -0.90 11.76 -13.88
C GLY A 396 -2.09 11.62 -14.84
N ALA A 397 -3.13 12.46 -14.76
CA ALA A 397 -4.28 12.35 -15.64
C ALA A 397 -3.93 12.63 -17.12
N LYS A 398 -4.37 11.73 -18.01
CA LYS A 398 -4.14 11.86 -19.47
C LYS A 398 -5.01 12.94 -20.09
N THR A 399 -6.24 13.08 -19.62
CA THR A 399 -7.20 14.11 -20.05
C THR A 399 -8.03 14.58 -18.85
N LEU A 400 -8.39 15.88 -18.86
CA LEU A 400 -9.22 16.50 -17.82
C LEU A 400 -10.27 17.41 -18.45
N PRO A 401 -11.56 17.21 -18.22
CA PRO A 401 -12.14 16.02 -17.58
C PRO A 401 -11.80 14.72 -18.31
N PRO A 402 -11.91 13.54 -17.64
CA PRO A 402 -11.72 12.27 -18.32
C PRO A 402 -12.77 12.08 -19.44
N LYS A 403 -12.38 11.38 -20.48
CA LYS A 403 -13.28 11.03 -21.57
C LYS A 403 -14.05 9.74 -21.26
N PRO A 404 -15.25 9.53 -21.82
CA PRO A 404 -15.90 8.23 -21.77
C PRO A 404 -14.97 7.13 -22.28
N GLY A 405 -14.80 6.06 -21.49
CA GLY A 405 -13.85 4.97 -21.75
C GLY A 405 -12.50 5.11 -21.04
N ASP A 406 -12.09 6.30 -20.61
CA ASP A 406 -10.90 6.45 -19.78
C ASP A 406 -11.08 5.69 -18.46
N THR A 407 -10.04 4.98 -18.05
CA THR A 407 -10.08 4.18 -16.82
C THR A 407 -9.02 4.68 -15.85
N TRP A 408 -9.45 5.05 -14.68
CA TRP A 408 -8.62 5.38 -13.51
C TRP A 408 -8.62 4.22 -12.54
N ARG A 409 -7.70 4.23 -11.57
CA ARG A 409 -7.79 3.37 -10.40
C ARG A 409 -8.13 4.20 -9.19
N MET A 410 -9.08 3.72 -8.41
CA MET A 410 -9.51 4.39 -7.18
C MET A 410 -9.76 3.37 -6.08
N ASN A 411 -9.63 3.79 -4.85
CA ASN A 411 -10.14 3.01 -3.73
C ASN A 411 -10.81 3.91 -2.71
N PHE A 412 -11.68 3.31 -1.93
CA PHE A 412 -12.42 3.95 -0.85
C PHE A 412 -12.27 3.11 0.39
N TYR A 413 -12.04 3.78 1.51
CA TYR A 413 -11.88 3.13 2.80
C TYR A 413 -12.79 3.79 3.85
N ALA A 414 -13.29 2.99 4.77
CA ALA A 414 -13.82 3.43 6.05
C ALA A 414 -12.86 2.92 7.12
N MET A 415 -12.22 3.86 7.79
CA MET A 415 -11.08 3.61 8.69
C MET A 415 -11.47 3.79 10.14
N GLU A 416 -10.84 2.99 11.00
CA GLU A 416 -10.83 3.13 12.45
C GLU A 416 -9.48 2.66 12.98
N ASN A 417 -8.79 3.50 13.75
CA ASN A 417 -7.51 3.17 14.39
C ASN A 417 -6.47 2.55 13.42
N ASN A 418 -6.27 3.18 12.27
CA ASN A 418 -5.32 2.73 11.24
C ASN A 418 -5.63 1.33 10.68
N GLY A 419 -6.88 0.92 10.71
CA GLY A 419 -7.44 -0.29 10.12
C GLY A 419 -8.77 0.03 9.46
N GLY A 420 -9.44 -0.92 8.85
CA GLY A 420 -10.76 -0.64 8.31
C GLY A 420 -11.26 -1.58 7.23
N THR A 421 -12.24 -1.09 6.53
CA THR A 421 -12.88 -1.75 5.38
C THR A 421 -12.63 -0.96 4.10
N ALA A 422 -12.62 -1.63 2.96
CA ALA A 422 -12.33 -1.05 1.66
C ALA A 422 -13.27 -1.54 0.58
N TRP A 423 -13.46 -0.74 -0.46
CA TRP A 423 -14.09 -1.19 -1.71
C TRP A 423 -13.27 -2.28 -2.40
N SER A 424 -11.98 -2.04 -2.59
CA SER A 424 -11.03 -3.02 -3.12
C SER A 424 -10.04 -3.41 -2.05
N PRO A 425 -10.01 -4.69 -1.61
CA PRO A 425 -9.10 -5.10 -0.55
C PRO A 425 -7.66 -5.10 -1.05
N ILE A 426 -6.75 -4.66 -0.20
CA ILE A 426 -5.31 -4.68 -0.50
C ILE A 426 -4.69 -6.08 -0.41
N LEU A 427 -5.37 -7.03 0.20
CA LEU A 427 -4.99 -8.45 0.38
C LEU A 427 -3.62 -8.60 1.04
N GLY A 428 -3.61 -8.54 2.34
CA GLY A 428 -2.42 -8.68 3.16
C GLY A 428 -2.32 -7.56 4.19
N GLN A 429 -1.21 -7.55 4.91
CA GLN A 429 -0.85 -6.46 5.81
C GLN A 429 0.05 -5.47 5.08
N GLY A 430 -0.05 -4.23 5.43
CA GLY A 430 0.76 -3.17 4.86
C GLY A 430 -0.03 -1.90 4.71
N ASN A 431 0.54 -0.98 3.99
CA ASN A 431 -0.07 0.32 3.75
C ASN A 431 -1.22 0.23 2.74
N PHE A 432 -2.10 1.22 2.77
CA PHE A 432 -3.21 1.34 1.84
C PHE A 432 -2.80 1.90 0.46
N HIS A 433 -1.56 2.34 0.31
CA HIS A 433 -0.97 2.86 -0.92
C HIS A 433 -0.58 1.72 -1.90
N ARG A 434 -1.53 0.87 -2.28
CA ARG A 434 -1.33 -0.21 -3.26
C ARG A 434 -2.18 0.04 -4.48
N SER A 435 -1.77 0.99 -5.34
CA SER A 435 -2.56 1.39 -6.51
C SER A 435 -2.81 0.22 -7.47
N ALA A 436 -1.93 -0.79 -7.52
CA ALA A 436 -2.17 -2.04 -8.23
C ALA A 436 -3.44 -2.78 -7.78
N ARG A 437 -3.87 -2.55 -6.52
CA ARG A 437 -5.08 -3.15 -5.93
C ARG A 437 -6.29 -2.22 -5.93
N PHE A 438 -6.15 -0.97 -6.33
CA PHE A 438 -7.29 -0.07 -6.44
C PHE A 438 -8.28 -0.57 -7.49
N GLY A 439 -9.57 -0.37 -7.24
CA GLY A 439 -10.63 -0.70 -8.17
C GLY A 439 -10.50 0.08 -9.47
N LYS A 440 -11.01 -0.46 -10.55
CA LYS A 440 -11.00 0.21 -11.87
C LYS A 440 -12.27 1.01 -12.05
N VAL A 441 -12.14 2.31 -12.27
CA VAL A 441 -13.22 3.25 -12.51
C VAL A 441 -13.16 3.69 -13.97
N THR A 442 -14.11 3.22 -14.78
CA THR A 442 -14.22 3.60 -16.21
C THR A 442 -15.28 4.67 -16.35
N TRP A 443 -14.88 5.86 -16.75
CA TRP A 443 -15.77 7.00 -16.92
C TRP A 443 -16.73 6.77 -18.09
N ALA A 444 -18.03 7.01 -17.90
CA ALA A 444 -19.05 6.68 -18.88
C ALA A 444 -20.08 7.80 -19.05
N THR A 445 -20.74 7.82 -20.19
CA THR A 445 -21.99 8.54 -20.39
C THR A 445 -23.14 7.54 -20.57
N LYS A 446 -24.39 8.01 -20.53
CA LYS A 446 -25.57 7.16 -20.81
C LYS A 446 -25.47 6.54 -22.22
N GLU A 447 -24.96 7.31 -23.16
CA GLU A 447 -24.78 6.91 -24.57
C GLU A 447 -23.67 5.87 -24.73
N SER A 448 -22.53 6.04 -24.04
CA SER A 448 -21.41 5.07 -24.14
C SER A 448 -21.80 3.71 -23.56
N LEU A 449 -22.50 3.67 -22.43
CA LEU A 449 -22.98 2.41 -21.84
C LEU A 449 -24.04 1.72 -22.74
N ALA A 450 -24.89 2.48 -23.42
CA ALA A 450 -25.87 1.92 -24.37
C ALA A 450 -25.16 1.33 -25.59
N ALA A 451 -24.10 1.96 -26.09
CA ALA A 451 -23.30 1.46 -27.20
C ALA A 451 -22.56 0.16 -26.83
N ASP A 452 -21.97 0.09 -25.63
CA ASP A 452 -21.29 -1.11 -25.13
C ASP A 452 -22.26 -2.29 -24.99
N ALA A 453 -23.48 -2.04 -24.51
CA ALA A 453 -24.51 -3.05 -24.38
C ALA A 453 -25.00 -3.56 -25.75
N ALA A 454 -25.12 -2.68 -26.76
CA ALA A 454 -25.51 -3.05 -28.13
C ALA A 454 -24.40 -3.87 -28.80
N GLY A 455 -23.14 -3.49 -28.67
CA GLY A 455 -21.99 -4.22 -29.19
C GLY A 455 -21.82 -5.62 -28.58
N ALA A 456 -22.13 -5.77 -27.29
CA ALA A 456 -22.11 -7.07 -26.62
C ALA A 456 -23.24 -8.00 -27.11
N ALA A 457 -24.40 -7.45 -27.48
CA ALA A 457 -25.51 -8.22 -28.04
C ALA A 457 -25.24 -8.71 -29.48
N ASP A 458 -24.59 -7.89 -30.30
CA ASP A 458 -24.20 -8.23 -31.68
C ASP A 458 -23.07 -9.25 -31.75
N GLY A 459 -22.10 -9.18 -30.85
CA GLY A 459 -21.00 -10.16 -30.70
C GLY A 459 -21.45 -11.53 -30.24
N GLY A 460 -22.58 -11.62 -29.50
CA GLY A 460 -23.19 -12.88 -29.08
C GLY A 460 -23.96 -13.60 -30.20
N ALA A 461 -24.47 -12.85 -31.17
CA ALA A 461 -25.18 -13.41 -32.30
C ALA A 461 -24.25 -13.98 -33.40
N ALA A 462 -23.02 -13.47 -33.52
CA ALA A 462 -22.03 -13.93 -34.49
C ALA A 462 -21.38 -15.27 -34.13
N LEU A 463 -21.47 -15.74 -32.89
CA LEU A 463 -20.93 -17.04 -32.44
C LEU A 463 -21.97 -18.17 -32.49
N ALA A 464 -23.23 -17.88 -32.80
CA ALA A 464 -24.29 -18.88 -32.90
C ALA A 464 -24.54 -19.43 -34.31
N ASN A 465 -23.88 -18.90 -35.35
CA ASN A 465 -24.09 -19.35 -36.75
C ASN A 465 -22.78 -19.84 -37.38
N GLY A 466 -22.29 -20.99 -36.99
CA GLY A 466 -21.14 -21.61 -37.66
C GLY A 466 -20.81 -23.00 -37.14
N GLY A 467 -21.48 -24.02 -37.59
CA GLY A 467 -21.08 -25.38 -37.28
C GLY A 467 -22.17 -26.43 -37.47
N ASP A 468 -22.62 -26.62 -38.70
CA ASP A 468 -23.28 -27.85 -39.13
C ASP A 468 -22.22 -28.93 -39.43
N GLY A 469 -22.39 -30.14 -38.92
CA GLY A 469 -21.48 -31.24 -39.25
C GLY A 469 -21.61 -32.45 -38.32
N GLY A 470 -22.72 -33.18 -38.43
CA GLY A 470 -22.94 -34.63 -38.43
C GLY A 470 -22.10 -35.56 -37.56
N ALA A 471 -22.70 -36.33 -36.69
CA ALA A 471 -22.94 -37.75 -36.79
C ALA A 471 -23.14 -38.47 -35.45
N LYS A 472 -24.29 -39.15 -35.41
CA LYS A 472 -24.59 -40.48 -34.84
C LYS A 472 -24.73 -40.70 -33.33
N ALA A 473 -25.95 -41.17 -33.09
CA ALA A 473 -26.51 -41.76 -31.88
C ALA A 473 -25.91 -43.13 -31.47
N ALA A 474 -26.01 -43.39 -30.18
CA ALA A 474 -26.34 -44.68 -29.56
C ALA A 474 -26.66 -44.35 -28.09
N ASP A 475 -27.83 -44.40 -27.68
CA ASP A 475 -28.79 -45.35 -27.19
C ASP A 475 -28.45 -45.98 -25.81
N ALA A 476 -29.51 -45.95 -25.00
CA ALA A 476 -29.89 -46.82 -23.90
C ALA A 476 -29.51 -46.44 -22.45
N GLY A 477 -30.55 -46.23 -21.66
CA GLY A 477 -30.73 -46.82 -20.38
C GLY A 477 -31.41 -46.00 -19.32
N ALA A 478 -32.72 -46.14 -19.24
CA ALA A 478 -33.59 -45.63 -18.18
C ALA A 478 -33.48 -46.47 -16.90
N SER A 479 -33.75 -45.84 -15.76
CA SER A 479 -34.64 -46.26 -14.64
C SER A 479 -34.27 -45.41 -13.41
N ASP A 480 -35.14 -44.72 -12.86
CA ASP A 480 -36.44 -44.84 -12.17
C ASP A 480 -36.27 -44.84 -10.63
N ALA A 481 -37.14 -44.02 -10.02
CA ALA A 481 -37.72 -44.06 -8.67
C ALA A 481 -36.78 -43.80 -7.45
N GLY A 482 -37.09 -42.95 -6.53
CA GLY A 482 -38.28 -42.59 -5.85
C GLY A 482 -37.99 -42.10 -4.44
N ARG A 483 -38.73 -41.09 -4.00
CA ARG A 483 -39.29 -40.85 -2.63
C ARG A 483 -38.34 -41.03 -1.41
N THR A 484 -38.40 -40.24 -0.38
CA THR A 484 -39.44 -39.54 0.40
C THR A 484 -38.78 -38.69 1.50
N ALA A 485 -39.51 -37.68 1.91
CA ALA A 485 -39.44 -36.85 3.12
C ALA A 485 -38.95 -37.49 4.41
N ASP A 486 -38.32 -36.76 5.34
CA ASP A 486 -39.01 -36.11 6.48
C ASP A 486 -38.00 -35.66 7.57
N ALA A 487 -38.47 -34.72 8.37
CA ALA A 487 -38.21 -34.46 9.77
C ALA A 487 -36.88 -33.74 10.19
N GLY A 488 -37.06 -32.49 10.46
CA GLY A 488 -36.80 -31.67 11.63
C GLY A 488 -35.85 -32.14 12.73
N THR A 489 -34.85 -31.31 13.00
CA THR A 489 -34.29 -31.29 14.34
C THR A 489 -33.85 -29.87 14.68
N VAL A 490 -34.52 -29.31 15.66
CA VAL A 490 -34.21 -28.08 16.37
C VAL A 490 -32.93 -28.29 17.16
N LEU A 491 -31.88 -27.53 16.92
CA LEU A 491 -30.72 -27.47 17.81
C LEU A 491 -30.54 -26.09 18.42
N ARG A 492 -30.43 -26.12 19.70
CA ARG A 492 -30.36 -25.07 20.69
C ARG A 492 -29.21 -24.11 20.45
N ARG A 493 -29.47 -22.81 20.68
CA ARG A 493 -28.46 -21.77 20.90
C ARG A 493 -27.52 -22.15 22.02
N SER A 494 -26.24 -22.18 21.72
CA SER A 494 -25.16 -22.10 22.71
C SER A 494 -24.65 -20.67 22.76
N THR A 495 -24.81 -20.03 23.90
CA THR A 495 -24.20 -18.73 24.22
C THR A 495 -22.73 -18.98 24.57
N ALA A 496 -21.83 -18.61 23.67
CA ALA A 496 -20.40 -18.54 23.99
C ALA A 496 -20.03 -17.08 24.21
N THR A 497 -19.52 -16.78 25.38
CA THR A 497 -18.93 -15.51 25.78
C THR A 497 -17.64 -15.27 25.00
N PRO A 498 -17.39 -14.06 24.45
CA PRO A 498 -16.13 -13.76 23.80
C PRO A 498 -14.97 -13.66 24.80
N PRO A 499 -13.75 -14.05 24.41
CA PRO A 499 -12.56 -13.90 25.24
C PRO A 499 -12.16 -12.42 25.39
N PRO A 500 -11.47 -12.04 26.47
CA PRO A 500 -11.10 -10.67 26.75
C PRO A 500 -10.01 -10.17 25.77
N LEU A 501 -10.14 -8.94 25.34
CA LEU A 501 -9.18 -8.19 24.56
C LEU A 501 -7.86 -8.04 25.33
N LEU A 502 -6.77 -8.46 24.75
CA LEU A 502 -5.41 -8.25 25.26
C LEU A 502 -5.08 -6.76 25.14
N GLY A 503 -4.68 -6.20 26.28
CA GLY A 503 -4.39 -4.79 26.45
C GLY A 503 -3.27 -4.27 25.55
N ALA A 504 -3.40 -3.01 25.19
CA ALA A 504 -2.41 -2.21 24.49
C ALA A 504 -1.11 -2.11 25.28
N PRO A 505 0.06 -2.06 24.65
CA PRO A 505 1.32 -1.81 25.35
C PRO A 505 1.38 -0.36 25.82
N THR A 506 1.65 -0.19 27.11
CA THR A 506 1.96 1.10 27.74
C THR A 506 3.25 1.69 27.17
N PRO A 507 3.33 3.01 26.94
CA PRO A 507 4.57 3.64 26.52
C PRO A 507 5.59 3.62 27.66
N SER A 508 6.79 3.12 27.35
CA SER A 508 7.98 3.17 28.21
C SER A 508 8.43 4.61 28.36
N ALA A 509 8.54 5.07 29.60
CA ALA A 509 9.11 6.35 29.94
C ALA A 509 10.61 6.38 29.59
N ALA A 510 11.03 7.45 28.91
CA ALA A 510 12.45 7.76 28.70
C ALA A 510 13.08 8.24 30.01
N PRO A 511 14.33 7.90 30.30
CA PRO A 511 15.09 8.53 31.38
C PRO A 511 15.68 9.89 30.90
N HIS A 512 15.83 10.79 31.86
CA HIS A 512 16.33 12.16 31.81
C HIS A 512 17.58 12.41 30.96
#